data_542e329a20683991243c193f6f66c2f0
#
_entry.id   542e329a20683991243c193f6f66c2f0
#
_cell.length_a   1.000
_cell.length_b   1.000
_cell.length_c   1.000
_cell.angle_alpha   90.00
_cell.angle_beta   90.00
_cell.angle_gamma   90.00
#
_symmetry.space_group_name_H-M   'P 1'
#
loop_
_entity.id
_entity.type
_entity.pdbx_description
1 polymer ?
#
loop_
_entity_poly.entity_id
_entity_poly.type
_entity_poly.pdbx_seq_one_letter_code
_entity_poly.pdbx_strand_id
1 'polypeptide(L)'
;MDKSYMKFTKSFKLMFVFIITFALYLVSYIAINKAEAKPTEQECLTEAVYFEARGETFVGQLAVANVILERVRDSRFPPTVCEVVHAGRYWEGNPIRNRCAFSYWCDGKPEIMKDKQALKTAQNVANLAIDGVVYEETQGATFYHASYVDPYWIKELEFITKVGKHLFYYYGGE
;
A
#
# COMPACT_ATOMS: atom_id res chain seq x y z
N MET A 1 15.91 25.57 -58.00
CA MET A 1 15.55 24.98 -56.69
C MET A 1 15.66 23.49 -56.83
N ASP A 2 16.81 22.94 -56.45
CA ASP A 2 17.13 21.53 -56.60
C ASP A 2 16.50 20.76 -55.40
N LYS A 3 15.50 19.92 -55.69
CA LYS A 3 14.89 18.99 -54.72
C LYS A 3 15.73 17.70 -54.72
N SER A 4 16.88 17.75 -54.04
CA SER A 4 17.66 16.55 -53.75
C SER A 4 16.90 15.68 -52.76
N TYR A 5 16.03 14.81 -53.24
CA TYR A 5 15.45 13.73 -52.47
C TYR A 5 16.53 12.68 -52.20
N MET A 6 17.00 12.64 -50.95
CA MET A 6 17.93 11.62 -50.50
C MET A 6 17.26 10.22 -50.63
N LYS A 7 17.67 9.46 -51.67
CA LYS A 7 17.23 8.05 -51.85
C LYS A 7 17.89 7.19 -50.79
N PHE A 8 17.18 6.97 -49.70
CA PHE A 8 17.59 5.96 -48.71
C PHE A 8 17.73 4.60 -49.37
N THR A 9 18.92 4.01 -49.30
CA THR A 9 19.18 2.66 -49.82
C THR A 9 18.30 1.64 -49.09
N LYS A 10 17.98 0.53 -49.76
CA LYS A 10 17.19 -0.57 -49.14
C LYS A 10 17.76 -1.02 -47.82
N SER A 11 19.07 -1.08 -47.68
CA SER A 11 19.80 -1.45 -46.45
C SER A 11 19.52 -0.48 -45.29
N PHE A 12 19.46 0.83 -45.56
CA PHE A 12 19.17 1.84 -44.54
C PHE A 12 17.71 1.73 -44.04
N LYS A 13 16.77 1.48 -44.95
CA LYS A 13 15.36 1.24 -44.56
C LYS A 13 15.22 -0.01 -43.68
N LEU A 14 15.94 -1.09 -44.03
CA LEU A 14 15.91 -2.32 -43.25
C LEU A 14 16.46 -2.10 -41.82
N MET A 15 17.58 -1.38 -41.73
CA MET A 15 18.18 -1.03 -40.44
C MET A 15 17.24 -0.19 -39.56
N PHE A 16 16.53 0.77 -40.15
CA PHE A 16 15.54 1.59 -39.43
C PHE A 16 14.35 0.76 -38.91
N VAL A 17 13.88 -0.20 -39.70
CA VAL A 17 12.81 -1.14 -39.28
C VAL A 17 13.30 -1.99 -38.10
N PHE A 18 14.52 -2.52 -38.14
CA PHE A 18 15.07 -3.30 -37.02
C PHE A 18 15.21 -2.48 -35.73
N ILE A 19 15.65 -1.23 -35.83
CA ILE A 19 15.76 -0.34 -34.66
C ILE A 19 14.39 -0.08 -34.03
N ILE A 20 13.36 0.21 -34.87
CA ILE A 20 12.01 0.48 -34.37
C ILE A 20 11.40 -0.79 -33.73
N THR A 21 11.52 -1.94 -34.34
CA THR A 21 10.98 -3.21 -33.78
C THR A 21 11.67 -3.59 -32.49
N PHE A 22 13.01 -3.39 -32.41
CA PHE A 22 13.77 -3.63 -31.19
C PHE A 22 13.37 -2.66 -30.06
N ALA A 23 13.17 -1.37 -30.37
CA ALA A 23 12.69 -0.39 -29.40
C ALA A 23 11.29 -0.73 -28.88
N LEU A 24 10.37 -1.13 -29.77
CA LEU A 24 9.02 -1.57 -29.38
C LEU A 24 9.06 -2.84 -28.51
N TYR A 25 9.94 -3.79 -28.85
CA TYR A 25 10.16 -4.99 -28.03
C TYR A 25 10.66 -4.64 -26.63
N LEU A 26 11.66 -3.74 -26.53
CA LEU A 26 12.16 -3.29 -25.20
C LEU A 26 11.08 -2.60 -24.37
N VAL A 27 10.28 -1.72 -24.99
CA VAL A 27 9.17 -1.05 -24.28
C VAL A 27 8.14 -2.07 -23.80
N SER A 28 7.77 -3.05 -24.62
CA SER A 28 6.86 -4.11 -24.24
C SER A 28 7.42 -4.99 -23.13
N TYR A 29 8.71 -5.36 -23.23
CA TYR A 29 9.39 -6.15 -22.20
C TYR A 29 9.43 -5.43 -20.84
N ILE A 30 9.74 -4.13 -20.83
CA ILE A 30 9.74 -3.30 -19.61
C ILE A 30 8.33 -3.19 -19.02
N ALA A 31 7.31 -3.00 -19.88
CA ALA A 31 5.92 -2.89 -19.43
C ALA A 31 5.42 -4.20 -18.79
N ILE A 32 5.74 -5.36 -19.38
CA ILE A 32 5.36 -6.68 -18.85
C ILE A 32 6.03 -6.90 -17.48
N ASN A 33 7.35 -6.67 -17.37
CA ASN A 33 8.05 -6.87 -16.11
C ASN A 33 7.57 -5.92 -15.00
N LYS A 34 7.15 -4.71 -15.35
CA LYS A 34 6.58 -3.77 -14.38
C LYS A 34 5.17 -4.22 -13.91
N ALA A 35 4.39 -4.86 -14.75
CA ALA A 35 3.07 -5.39 -14.39
C ALA A 35 3.14 -6.62 -13.46
N GLU A 36 4.23 -7.38 -13.49
CA GLU A 36 4.46 -8.56 -12.65
C GLU A 36 5.20 -8.24 -11.33
N ALA A 37 5.68 -7.02 -11.15
CA ALA A 37 6.37 -6.62 -9.92
C ALA A 37 5.41 -6.66 -8.73
N LYS A 38 5.80 -7.40 -7.68
CA LYS A 38 5.05 -7.35 -6.41
C LYS A 38 5.08 -5.93 -5.85
N PRO A 39 4.00 -5.49 -5.16
CA PRO A 39 3.99 -4.19 -4.53
C PRO A 39 5.10 -4.09 -3.48
N THR A 40 5.67 -2.91 -3.35
CA THR A 40 6.66 -2.59 -2.34
C THR A 40 5.99 -2.40 -0.97
N GLU A 41 6.75 -2.52 0.12
CA GLU A 41 6.29 -2.23 1.49
C GLU A 41 5.65 -0.83 1.59
N GLN A 42 6.25 0.15 0.92
CA GLN A 42 5.74 1.52 0.86
C GLN A 42 4.38 1.60 0.15
N GLU A 43 4.20 0.89 -0.96
CA GLU A 43 2.94 0.86 -1.70
C GLU A 43 1.84 0.21 -0.87
N CYS A 44 2.14 -0.90 -0.19
CA CYS A 44 1.19 -1.55 0.72
C CYS A 44 0.81 -0.66 1.91
N LEU A 45 1.77 0.02 2.53
CA LEU A 45 1.49 0.94 3.64
C LEU A 45 0.69 2.15 3.17
N THR A 46 1.01 2.71 2.00
CA THR A 46 0.26 3.81 1.38
C THR A 46 -1.20 3.42 1.15
N GLU A 47 -1.42 2.23 0.60
CA GLU A 47 -2.76 1.71 0.35
C GLU A 47 -3.56 1.59 1.65
N ALA A 48 -2.97 0.98 2.68
CA ALA A 48 -3.62 0.82 3.97
C ALA A 48 -3.98 2.18 4.60
N VAL A 49 -3.04 3.12 4.64
CA VAL A 49 -3.28 4.49 5.17
C VAL A 49 -4.38 5.19 4.38
N TYR A 50 -4.38 5.06 3.05
CA TYR A 50 -5.41 5.67 2.21
C TYR A 50 -6.80 5.14 2.52
N PHE A 51 -6.99 3.82 2.60
CA PHE A 51 -8.33 3.25 2.79
C PHE A 51 -8.81 3.34 4.23
N GLU A 52 -7.92 3.19 5.21
CA GLU A 52 -8.26 3.18 6.63
C GLU A 52 -8.35 4.58 7.23
N ALA A 53 -7.51 5.52 6.80
CA ALA A 53 -7.30 6.75 7.54
C ALA A 53 -7.34 8.04 6.70
N ARG A 54 -7.71 8.03 5.40
CA ARG A 54 -7.73 9.25 4.56
C ARG A 54 -8.62 10.38 5.09
N GLY A 55 -9.59 10.07 5.93
CA GLY A 55 -10.48 11.03 6.58
C GLY A 55 -9.98 11.56 7.93
N GLU A 56 -8.79 11.11 8.37
CA GLU A 56 -8.14 11.53 9.59
C GLU A 56 -7.16 12.69 9.35
N THR A 57 -6.75 13.34 10.45
CA THR A 57 -5.64 14.28 10.42
C THR A 57 -4.34 13.56 10.02
N PHE A 58 -3.31 14.33 9.65
CA PHE A 58 -2.00 13.76 9.33
C PHE A 58 -1.46 12.87 10.47
N VAL A 59 -1.60 13.31 11.71
CA VAL A 59 -1.19 12.55 12.91
C VAL A 59 -2.02 11.27 13.06
N GLY A 60 -3.32 11.32 12.80
CA GLY A 60 -4.17 10.13 12.84
C GLY A 60 -3.80 9.10 11.76
N GLN A 61 -3.42 9.56 10.56
CA GLN A 61 -2.89 8.71 9.51
C GLN A 61 -1.54 8.07 9.89
N LEU A 62 -0.64 8.86 10.50
CA LEU A 62 0.65 8.37 10.99
C LEU A 62 0.46 7.33 12.10
N ALA A 63 -0.47 7.55 13.02
CA ALA A 63 -0.81 6.60 14.07
C ALA A 63 -1.25 5.24 13.50
N VAL A 64 -2.11 5.23 12.46
CA VAL A 64 -2.51 4.00 11.77
C VAL A 64 -1.32 3.33 11.07
N ALA A 65 -0.45 4.09 10.39
CA ALA A 65 0.75 3.56 9.77
C ALA A 65 1.69 2.92 10.81
N ASN A 66 1.86 3.56 11.97
CA ASN A 66 2.70 3.03 13.05
C ASN A 66 2.16 1.70 13.60
N VAL A 67 0.83 1.55 13.75
CA VAL A 67 0.25 0.24 14.15
C VAL A 67 0.63 -0.87 13.17
N ILE A 68 0.61 -0.61 11.87
CA ILE A 68 0.99 -1.60 10.86
C ILE A 68 2.47 -1.98 11.03
N LEU A 69 3.34 -1.00 11.24
CA LEU A 69 4.78 -1.24 11.46
C LEU A 69 5.07 -1.93 12.80
N GLU A 70 4.30 -1.62 13.86
CA GLU A 70 4.39 -2.35 15.13
C GLU A 70 3.99 -3.83 14.96
N ARG A 71 2.94 -4.11 14.17
CA ARG A 71 2.58 -5.49 13.83
C ARG A 71 3.71 -6.23 13.12
N VAL A 72 4.42 -5.59 12.19
CA VAL A 72 5.58 -6.19 11.50
C VAL A 72 6.71 -6.56 12.49
N ARG A 73 6.87 -5.80 13.58
CA ARG A 73 7.88 -6.06 14.62
C ARG A 73 7.45 -7.13 15.63
N ASP A 74 6.17 -7.38 15.74
CA ASP A 74 5.58 -8.30 16.69
C ASP A 74 5.43 -9.69 16.06
N SER A 75 6.07 -10.70 16.65
CA SER A 75 6.09 -12.08 16.14
C SER A 75 4.71 -12.75 16.02
N ARG A 76 3.66 -12.17 16.59
CA ARG A 76 2.26 -12.63 16.45
C ARG A 76 1.65 -12.29 15.10
N PHE A 77 2.27 -11.41 14.34
CA PHE A 77 1.79 -10.94 13.04
C PHE A 77 2.76 -11.34 11.93
N PRO A 78 2.33 -11.22 10.66
CA PRO A 78 3.22 -11.44 9.53
C PRO A 78 4.43 -10.49 9.53
N PRO A 79 5.60 -10.92 8.99
CA PRO A 79 6.85 -10.19 9.10
C PRO A 79 7.04 -9.05 8.07
N THR A 80 6.08 -8.83 7.17
CA THR A 80 6.15 -7.76 6.15
C THR A 80 4.92 -6.89 6.15
N VAL A 81 5.05 -5.63 5.75
CA VAL A 81 3.91 -4.70 5.67
C VAL A 81 2.83 -5.24 4.74
N CYS A 82 3.22 -5.73 3.56
CA CYS A 82 2.25 -6.26 2.60
C CYS A 82 1.48 -7.46 3.16
N GLU A 83 2.15 -8.36 3.87
CA GLU A 83 1.47 -9.51 4.50
C GLU A 83 0.58 -9.08 5.68
N VAL A 84 0.98 -8.10 6.48
CA VAL A 84 0.13 -7.53 7.55
C VAL A 84 -1.12 -6.89 6.95
N VAL A 85 -0.96 -6.06 5.92
CA VAL A 85 -2.06 -5.32 5.29
C VAL A 85 -3.03 -6.26 4.58
N HIS A 86 -2.53 -7.29 3.94
CA HIS A 86 -3.34 -8.27 3.22
C HIS A 86 -3.68 -9.52 4.08
N ALA A 87 -3.41 -9.48 5.40
CA ALA A 87 -3.73 -10.58 6.28
C ALA A 87 -5.22 -10.89 6.32
N GLY A 88 -5.57 -12.18 6.26
CA GLY A 88 -6.97 -12.60 6.25
C GLY A 88 -7.14 -14.09 6.03
N ARG A 89 -8.38 -14.52 5.82
CA ARG A 89 -8.68 -15.89 5.39
C ARG A 89 -8.80 -15.94 3.87
N TYR A 90 -8.21 -16.98 3.28
CA TYR A 90 -8.18 -17.18 1.84
C TYR A 90 -8.78 -18.52 1.48
N TRP A 91 -9.41 -18.60 0.29
CA TRP A 91 -9.87 -19.82 -0.35
C TRP A 91 -9.35 -19.84 -1.78
N GLU A 92 -8.62 -20.87 -2.16
CA GLU A 92 -8.00 -21.01 -3.49
C GLU A 92 -7.24 -19.76 -3.97
N GLY A 93 -6.49 -19.12 -3.05
CA GLY A 93 -5.70 -17.91 -3.31
C GLY A 93 -6.50 -16.61 -3.32
N ASN A 94 -7.83 -16.66 -3.15
CA ASN A 94 -8.67 -15.46 -3.10
C ASN A 94 -9.06 -15.11 -1.65
N PRO A 95 -9.04 -13.83 -1.26
CA PRO A 95 -9.47 -13.42 0.06
C PRO A 95 -10.96 -13.67 0.26
N ILE A 96 -11.31 -14.27 1.40
CA ILE A 96 -12.73 -14.49 1.75
C ILE A 96 -13.33 -13.17 2.20
N ARG A 97 -14.45 -12.81 1.58
CA ARG A 97 -15.14 -11.55 1.84
C ARG A 97 -15.39 -11.31 3.35
N ASN A 98 -15.04 -10.11 3.81
CA ASN A 98 -15.18 -9.65 5.20
C ASN A 98 -14.42 -10.53 6.23
N ARG A 99 -13.34 -11.20 5.82
CA ARG A 99 -12.48 -12.03 6.69
C ARG A 99 -11.01 -11.58 6.68
N CYS A 100 -10.77 -10.29 6.41
CA CYS A 100 -9.44 -9.68 6.41
C CYS A 100 -9.21 -8.80 7.63
N ALA A 101 -7.94 -8.64 8.00
CA ALA A 101 -7.53 -7.75 9.08
C ALA A 101 -7.89 -6.28 8.75
N PHE A 102 -7.73 -5.91 7.50
CA PHE A 102 -8.15 -4.63 6.95
C PHE A 102 -9.34 -4.85 6.01
N SER A 103 -10.47 -4.24 6.36
CA SER A 103 -11.75 -4.55 5.73
C SER A 103 -11.80 -4.22 4.24
N TYR A 104 -11.10 -3.17 3.81
CA TYR A 104 -11.08 -2.74 2.41
C TYR A 104 -10.51 -3.83 1.48
N TRP A 105 -9.52 -4.61 1.94
CA TRP A 105 -8.85 -5.63 1.13
C TRP A 105 -9.76 -6.76 0.67
N CYS A 106 -10.85 -7.01 1.37
CA CYS A 106 -11.78 -8.07 1.01
C CYS A 106 -13.26 -7.68 1.16
N ASP A 107 -13.61 -6.43 0.95
CA ASP A 107 -15.00 -5.95 0.92
C ASP A 107 -15.69 -6.23 -0.43
N GLY A 108 -14.92 -6.71 -1.41
CA GLY A 108 -15.36 -7.05 -2.76
C GLY A 108 -15.43 -5.86 -3.71
N LYS A 109 -14.77 -4.76 -3.37
CA LYS A 109 -14.59 -3.61 -4.25
C LYS A 109 -13.12 -3.54 -4.72
N PRO A 110 -12.85 -2.93 -5.87
CA PRO A 110 -11.47 -2.74 -6.32
C PRO A 110 -10.78 -1.64 -5.50
N GLU A 111 -9.51 -1.85 -5.15
CA GLU A 111 -8.66 -0.95 -4.38
C GLU A 111 -8.15 0.22 -5.24
N ILE A 112 -9.07 1.05 -5.75
CA ILE A 112 -8.75 2.19 -6.61
C ILE A 112 -8.67 3.48 -5.79
N MET A 113 -7.49 4.02 -5.62
CA MET A 113 -7.21 5.28 -4.91
C MET A 113 -7.50 6.49 -5.81
N LYS A 114 -8.78 6.92 -5.88
CA LYS A 114 -9.25 7.97 -6.80
C LYS A 114 -8.90 9.38 -6.36
N ASP A 115 -8.86 9.64 -5.05
CA ASP A 115 -8.54 10.95 -4.49
C ASP A 115 -7.03 11.17 -4.50
N LYS A 116 -6.56 11.96 -5.46
CA LYS A 116 -5.13 12.24 -5.66
C LYS A 116 -4.50 12.99 -4.48
N GLN A 117 -5.26 13.87 -3.81
CA GLN A 117 -4.74 14.62 -2.67
C GLN A 117 -4.60 13.70 -1.45
N ALA A 118 -5.59 12.88 -1.16
CA ALA A 118 -5.53 11.89 -0.10
C ALA A 118 -4.41 10.86 -0.38
N LEU A 119 -4.24 10.42 -1.63
CA LEU A 119 -3.14 9.53 -2.02
C LEU A 119 -1.78 10.16 -1.74
N LYS A 120 -1.57 11.43 -2.14
CA LYS A 120 -0.32 12.13 -1.87
C LYS A 120 -0.03 12.24 -0.38
N THR A 121 -1.05 12.51 0.43
CA THR A 121 -0.90 12.56 1.89
C THR A 121 -0.54 11.18 2.45
N ALA A 122 -1.23 10.11 2.02
CA ALA A 122 -0.95 8.74 2.43
C ALA A 122 0.48 8.30 2.04
N GLN A 123 0.96 8.68 0.85
CA GLN A 123 2.34 8.43 0.43
C GLN A 123 3.37 9.12 1.35
N ASN A 124 3.14 10.38 1.70
CA ASN A 124 4.02 11.11 2.61
C ASN A 124 4.03 10.47 3.99
N VAL A 125 2.86 10.08 4.52
CA VAL A 125 2.74 9.39 5.82
C VAL A 125 3.48 8.06 5.79
N ALA A 126 3.28 7.25 4.74
CA ALA A 126 3.94 5.95 4.60
C ALA A 126 5.46 6.09 4.56
N ASN A 127 5.99 7.08 3.80
CA ASN A 127 7.42 7.36 3.75
C ASN A 127 7.97 7.70 5.15
N LEU A 128 7.37 8.66 5.83
CA LEU A 128 7.81 9.09 7.14
C LEU A 128 7.79 7.95 8.16
N ALA A 129 6.72 7.14 8.15
CA ALA A 129 6.61 5.99 9.04
C ALA A 129 7.71 4.93 8.77
N ILE A 130 7.98 4.62 7.48
CA ILE A 130 9.07 3.69 7.10
C ILE A 130 10.44 4.26 7.48
N ASP A 131 10.64 5.58 7.36
CA ASP A 131 11.85 6.28 7.77
C ASP A 131 12.00 6.37 9.31
N GLY A 132 11.07 5.77 10.07
CA GLY A 132 11.14 5.64 11.52
C GLY A 132 10.45 6.76 12.30
N VAL A 133 9.64 7.61 11.66
CA VAL A 133 8.84 8.61 12.38
C VAL A 133 7.69 7.92 13.12
N VAL A 134 7.69 8.04 14.45
CA VAL A 134 6.69 7.45 15.33
C VAL A 134 5.88 8.56 16.00
N TYR A 135 4.58 8.37 16.08
CA TYR A 135 3.73 9.18 16.95
C TYR A 135 3.74 8.56 18.35
N GLU A 136 4.45 9.17 19.26
CA GLU A 136 4.79 8.61 20.59
C GLU A 136 3.56 8.18 21.40
N GLU A 137 2.45 8.92 21.30
CA GLU A 137 1.22 8.59 22.05
C GLU A 137 0.58 7.24 21.63
N THR A 138 0.95 6.69 20.47
CA THR A 138 0.48 5.38 19.99
C THR A 138 1.57 4.32 19.97
N GLN A 139 2.72 4.59 20.59
CA GLN A 139 3.83 3.65 20.61
C GLN A 139 3.43 2.31 21.25
N GLY A 140 3.77 1.21 20.58
CA GLY A 140 3.41 -0.15 21.00
C GLY A 140 1.99 -0.57 20.63
N ALA A 141 1.16 0.32 20.07
CA ALA A 141 -0.19 -0.05 19.64
C ALA A 141 -0.14 -1.05 18.48
N THR A 142 -0.82 -2.18 18.64
CA THR A 142 -1.00 -3.19 17.59
C THR A 142 -2.46 -3.36 17.16
N PHE A 143 -3.39 -2.68 17.84
CA PHE A 143 -4.81 -2.70 17.52
C PHE A 143 -5.39 -1.28 17.53
N TYR A 144 -6.39 -1.06 16.68
CA TYR A 144 -7.23 0.13 16.71
C TYR A 144 -8.62 -0.18 16.16
N HIS A 145 -9.58 0.68 16.52
CA HIS A 145 -10.90 0.70 15.91
C HIS A 145 -11.47 2.12 15.90
N ALA A 146 -12.45 2.36 15.04
CA ALA A 146 -13.15 3.64 15.03
C ALA A 146 -14.00 3.81 16.29
N SER A 147 -14.00 5.01 16.88
CA SER A 147 -14.62 5.31 18.17
C SER A 147 -16.15 5.14 18.20
N TYR A 148 -16.79 4.91 17.07
CA TYR A 148 -18.23 4.65 16.95
C TYR A 148 -18.57 3.16 16.86
N VAL A 149 -17.61 2.25 16.93
CA VAL A 149 -17.81 0.80 17.01
C VAL A 149 -17.35 0.27 18.36
N ASP A 150 -17.93 -0.84 18.80
CA ASP A 150 -17.60 -1.51 20.05
C ASP A 150 -17.25 -3.00 19.76
N PRO A 151 -16.02 -3.30 19.35
CA PRO A 151 -15.64 -4.67 19.01
C PRO A 151 -15.49 -5.53 20.28
N TYR A 152 -15.97 -6.76 20.24
CA TYR A 152 -15.91 -7.70 21.38
C TYR A 152 -14.48 -7.98 21.87
N TRP A 153 -13.48 -7.88 20.99
CA TRP A 153 -12.08 -8.21 21.27
C TRP A 153 -11.33 -7.15 22.10
N ILE A 154 -11.88 -5.93 22.27
CA ILE A 154 -11.24 -4.89 23.11
C ILE A 154 -11.13 -5.29 24.60
N LYS A 155 -11.95 -6.25 25.05
CA LYS A 155 -11.94 -6.70 26.45
C LYS A 155 -10.64 -7.36 26.88
N GLU A 156 -9.84 -7.83 25.94
CA GLU A 156 -8.56 -8.49 26.14
C GLU A 156 -7.37 -7.57 25.88
N LEU A 157 -7.64 -6.29 25.56
CA LEU A 157 -6.64 -5.32 25.17
C LEU A 157 -6.56 -4.17 26.17
N GLU A 158 -5.36 -3.61 26.30
CA GLU A 158 -5.14 -2.42 27.09
C GLU A 158 -5.24 -1.16 26.23
N PHE A 159 -6.06 -0.22 26.67
CA PHE A 159 -6.25 1.05 26.00
C PHE A 159 -5.02 1.93 26.16
N ILE A 160 -4.53 2.52 25.08
CA ILE A 160 -3.41 3.46 25.08
C ILE A 160 -3.92 4.89 24.98
N THR A 161 -4.54 5.25 23.85
CA THR A 161 -4.93 6.62 23.55
C THR A 161 -6.04 6.70 22.51
N LYS A 162 -6.57 7.90 22.32
CA LYS A 162 -7.47 8.25 21.23
C LYS A 162 -6.84 9.30 20.34
N VAL A 163 -6.74 9.02 19.04
CA VAL A 163 -6.28 9.98 18.02
C VAL A 163 -7.34 10.12 16.94
N GLY A 164 -7.84 11.33 16.76
CA GLY A 164 -8.95 11.59 15.84
C GLY A 164 -10.18 10.74 16.16
N LYS A 165 -10.61 9.93 15.21
CA LYS A 165 -11.76 9.02 15.35
C LYS A 165 -11.36 7.59 15.74
N HIS A 166 -10.07 7.31 16.00
CA HIS A 166 -9.57 5.99 16.33
C HIS A 166 -9.14 5.89 17.80
N LEU A 167 -9.43 4.72 18.41
CA LEU A 167 -8.99 4.29 19.72
C LEU A 167 -7.90 3.23 19.53
N PHE A 168 -6.76 3.39 20.21
CA PHE A 168 -5.57 2.57 20.05
C PHE A 168 -5.32 1.71 21.27
N TYR A 169 -4.87 0.47 21.03
CA TYR A 169 -4.69 -0.56 22.06
C TYR A 169 -3.45 -1.40 21.79
N TYR A 170 -2.95 -2.02 22.85
CA TYR A 170 -1.97 -3.10 22.76
C TYR A 170 -2.46 -4.36 23.46
N TYR A 171 -1.85 -5.49 23.16
CA TYR A 171 -2.12 -6.73 23.86
C TYR A 171 -1.16 -6.86 25.04
N GLY A 172 -1.66 -6.75 26.27
CA GLY A 172 -0.87 -6.80 27.52
C GLY A 172 -0.65 -8.21 28.08
N GLY A 173 -1.12 -9.26 27.40
CA GLY A 173 -0.94 -10.65 27.84
C GLY A 173 0.47 -11.18 27.56
N GLU A 174 1.09 -11.85 28.55
CA GLU A 174 2.32 -12.62 28.43
C GLU A 174 2.15 -13.84 27.52
#